data_f2e2bf57819d7a85a0d3f65940de2be2
#
_entry.id   f2e2bf57819d7a85a0d3f65940de2be2
#
_cell.length_a   1.000
_cell.length_b   1.000
_cell.length_c   1.000
_cell.angle_alpha   90.00
_cell.angle_beta   90.00
_cell.angle_gamma   90.00
#
_symmetry.space_group_name_H-M   'P 1'
#
loop_
_entity.id
_entity.type
_entity.pdbx_description
1 polymer ?
#
loop_
_entity_poly.entity_id
_entity_poly.type
_entity_poly.pdbx_seq_one_letter_code
_entity_poly.pdbx_strand_id
1 'polypeptide(L)'
;YFEETPDCIRLGMRQAGEQIQINARSIIDSSGGKSGVAQWLGIESQPLAHTPASFSVYGHFENVNPWKGCSTDAMDSAPPYPPNKAAVHHLIHGGWVWSLEFDHGPVSAGAVLTDAAHASIKTASAEIIWQHILEQHPRLKECFHKAESIYPMRKIERLGYRMERMHGDRWIMLPSAAGFVDPLLSTGFPLTLQGIQRLGAALRPETLRGSGPIQAFPTIAEKSQLELSICDHLIGTLFATMDPFRHFAATTMLYFAAVSYTETAWRLGKKHLAPGFLFSENPEQLNTLKTALKHIQTIQKENTSDDDKRASIQNIITSTIEPFNVIGLDPSATTPWFPADMSPLFKNANKLKSTPEEIQSMLHQFGLTF
;
A
#
# COMPACT_ATOMS: atom_id res chain seq x y z
N TYR A 1 26.70 14.25 14.77
CA TYR A 1 26.36 13.54 16.01
C TYR A 1 24.90 13.82 16.39
N PHE A 2 24.37 12.98 17.21
CA PHE A 2 23.03 13.08 17.80
C PHE A 2 23.17 12.87 19.31
N GLU A 3 22.62 13.80 20.09
CA GLU A 3 22.58 13.71 21.55
C GLU A 3 21.18 14.11 22.04
N GLU A 4 20.49 13.20 22.72
CA GLU A 4 19.22 13.48 23.38
C GLU A 4 19.45 13.83 24.85
N THR A 5 18.95 14.98 25.27
CA THR A 5 18.99 15.44 26.66
C THR A 5 17.56 15.58 27.20
N PRO A 6 17.36 15.72 28.53
CA PRO A 6 16.03 15.95 29.08
C PRO A 6 15.30 17.17 28.48
N ASP A 7 16.03 18.20 28.05
CA ASP A 7 15.48 19.48 27.61
C ASP A 7 15.44 19.64 26.09
N CYS A 8 16.37 19.04 25.35
CA CYS A 8 16.50 19.23 23.91
C CYS A 8 17.25 18.08 23.23
N ILE A 9 17.20 18.07 21.91
CA ILE A 9 18.09 17.28 21.07
C ILE A 9 19.15 18.20 20.48
N ARG A 10 20.41 17.79 20.54
CA ARG A 10 21.53 18.46 19.89
C ARG A 10 21.96 17.66 18.66
N LEU A 11 21.95 18.32 17.53
CA LEU A 11 22.40 17.76 16.26
C LEU A 11 23.65 18.45 15.77
N GLY A 12 24.70 17.69 15.49
CA GLY A 12 25.83 18.17 14.73
C GLY A 12 25.75 17.68 13.29
N MET A 13 25.78 18.60 12.35
CA MET A 13 25.75 18.31 10.91
C MET A 13 26.81 19.10 10.16
N ARG A 14 27.09 18.73 8.92
CA ARG A 14 27.92 19.49 8.00
C ARG A 14 27.06 20.06 6.89
N GLN A 15 27.17 21.36 6.64
CA GLN A 15 26.54 22.04 5.51
C GLN A 15 27.60 22.87 4.79
N ALA A 16 27.78 22.63 3.50
CA ALA A 16 28.81 23.32 2.69
C ALA A 16 30.24 23.31 3.28
N GLY A 17 30.61 22.24 4.01
CA GLY A 17 31.91 22.09 4.65
C GLY A 17 32.02 22.64 6.07
N GLU A 18 31.08 23.44 6.51
CA GLU A 18 30.99 23.99 7.86
C GLU A 18 30.28 23.05 8.84
N GLN A 19 30.75 23.03 10.08
CA GLN A 19 30.04 22.32 11.16
C GLN A 19 28.94 23.22 11.72
N ILE A 20 27.72 22.72 11.71
CA ILE A 20 26.57 23.42 12.29
C ILE A 20 26.03 22.57 13.44
N GLN A 21 25.74 23.25 14.56
CA GLN A 21 25.05 22.67 15.70
C GLN A 21 23.61 23.21 15.76
N ILE A 22 22.65 22.32 15.85
CA ILE A 22 21.22 22.65 15.98
C ILE A 22 20.72 22.11 17.31
N ASN A 23 20.07 22.98 18.10
CA ASN A 23 19.31 22.56 19.27
C ASN A 23 17.81 22.56 18.92
N ALA A 24 17.18 21.42 19.04
CA ALA A 24 15.75 21.24 18.72
C ALA A 24 15.00 20.68 19.94
N ARG A 25 13.73 21.09 20.12
CA ARG A 25 12.87 20.50 21.17
C ARG A 25 12.50 19.07 20.84
N SER A 26 12.35 18.77 19.56
CA SER A 26 12.01 17.43 19.05
C SER A 26 12.46 17.27 17.62
N ILE A 27 12.53 16.01 17.14
CA ILE A 27 12.83 15.63 15.76
C ILE A 27 11.70 14.80 15.21
N ILE A 28 11.32 15.10 13.97
CA ILE A 28 10.44 14.28 13.13
C ILE A 28 11.29 13.75 11.97
N ASP A 29 11.53 12.45 11.96
CA ASP A 29 12.30 11.81 10.89
C ASP A 29 11.37 11.41 9.73
N SER A 30 11.60 12.01 8.58
CA SER A 30 10.90 11.72 7.31
C SER A 30 11.85 11.24 6.21
N SER A 31 13.05 10.78 6.56
CA SER A 31 14.11 10.44 5.61
C SER A 31 13.92 9.07 4.89
N GLY A 32 12.80 8.38 5.14
CA GLY A 32 12.47 7.10 4.52
C GLY A 32 13.33 5.95 5.04
N GLY A 33 13.53 4.91 4.24
CA GLY A 33 14.19 3.66 4.66
C GLY A 33 15.63 3.78 5.15
N LYS A 34 16.26 4.94 4.95
CA LYS A 34 17.57 5.28 5.50
C LYS A 34 17.46 6.21 6.70
N SER A 35 16.45 6.00 7.55
CA SER A 35 16.19 6.82 8.72
C SER A 35 17.45 7.31 9.40
N GLY A 36 17.65 8.65 9.45
CA GLY A 36 18.79 9.26 10.10
C GLY A 36 18.76 9.02 11.62
N VAL A 37 17.58 9.07 12.22
CA VAL A 37 17.40 8.78 13.65
C VAL A 37 17.73 7.32 13.96
N ALA A 38 17.31 6.38 13.10
CA ALA A 38 17.65 4.97 13.28
C ALA A 38 19.16 4.74 13.24
N GLN A 39 19.86 5.37 12.28
CA GLN A 39 21.30 5.26 12.16
C GLN A 39 22.04 5.85 13.38
N TRP A 40 21.63 7.02 13.87
CA TRP A 40 22.25 7.67 15.01
C TRP A 40 22.05 6.91 16.32
N LEU A 41 20.89 6.27 16.49
CA LEU A 41 20.52 5.57 17.71
C LEU A 41 20.78 4.04 17.65
N GLY A 42 21.31 3.53 16.53
CA GLY A 42 21.53 2.09 16.36
C GLY A 42 20.21 1.27 16.38
N ILE A 43 19.10 1.86 15.91
CA ILE A 43 17.81 1.18 15.84
C ILE A 43 17.82 0.25 14.62
N GLU A 44 17.65 -1.03 14.86
CA GLU A 44 17.67 -2.02 13.81
C GLU A 44 16.33 -2.13 13.07
N SER A 45 16.43 -2.47 11.79
CA SER A 45 15.25 -2.85 11.00
C SER A 45 14.96 -4.33 11.16
N GLN A 46 13.70 -4.65 11.45
CA GLN A 46 13.21 -6.01 11.58
C GLN A 46 12.53 -6.48 10.29
N PRO A 47 12.53 -7.78 9.96
CA PRO A 47 11.73 -8.31 8.88
C PRO A 47 10.23 -8.12 9.16
N LEU A 48 9.45 -8.11 8.10
CA LEU A 48 7.99 -8.17 8.19
C LEU A 48 7.55 -9.56 8.65
N ALA A 49 6.37 -9.64 9.30
CA ALA A 49 5.89 -10.89 9.88
C ALA A 49 5.16 -11.78 8.87
N HIS A 50 4.55 -11.18 7.85
CA HIS A 50 3.66 -11.87 6.90
C HIS A 50 4.13 -11.72 5.45
N THR A 51 4.60 -10.54 5.06
CA THR A 51 5.07 -10.27 3.70
C THR A 51 6.43 -10.93 3.49
N PRO A 52 6.61 -11.71 2.40
CA PRO A 52 7.88 -12.38 2.13
C PRO A 52 9.01 -11.37 1.89
N ALA A 53 10.23 -11.76 2.22
CA ALA A 53 11.41 -10.99 1.86
C ALA A 53 11.49 -10.83 0.35
N SER A 54 11.72 -9.61 -0.12
CA SER A 54 11.68 -9.26 -1.53
C SER A 54 12.69 -8.17 -1.87
N PHE A 55 13.06 -8.12 -3.14
CA PHE A 55 13.84 -7.05 -3.75
C PHE A 55 13.08 -6.47 -4.94
N SER A 56 13.53 -5.33 -5.45
CA SER A 56 12.88 -4.66 -6.56
C SER A 56 13.90 -4.16 -7.57
N VAL A 57 13.52 -4.19 -8.86
CA VAL A 57 14.24 -3.52 -9.96
C VAL A 57 13.25 -2.61 -10.68
N TYR A 58 13.71 -1.42 -11.10
CA TYR A 58 12.83 -0.46 -11.77
C TYR A 58 13.57 0.55 -12.63
N GLY A 59 12.85 1.12 -13.58
CA GLY A 59 13.32 2.18 -14.44
C GLY A 59 12.18 3.04 -14.98
N HIS A 60 12.57 4.04 -15.75
CA HIS A 60 11.65 4.87 -16.54
C HIS A 60 11.98 4.65 -18.01
N PHE A 61 10.96 4.43 -18.82
CA PHE A 61 11.12 3.98 -20.20
C PHE A 61 10.34 4.88 -21.15
N GLU A 62 10.94 5.11 -22.31
CA GLU A 62 10.27 5.64 -23.49
C GLU A 62 9.94 4.51 -24.46
N ASN A 63 9.10 4.79 -25.46
CA ASN A 63 8.74 3.84 -26.53
C ASN A 63 8.12 2.52 -26.04
N VAL A 64 7.42 2.56 -24.90
CA VAL A 64 6.67 1.42 -24.37
C VAL A 64 5.36 1.27 -25.14
N ASN A 65 5.08 0.08 -25.66
CA ASN A 65 3.79 -0.20 -26.29
C ASN A 65 2.68 -0.25 -25.22
N PRO A 66 1.50 0.34 -25.49
CA PRO A 66 0.38 0.27 -24.58
C PRO A 66 -0.04 -1.18 -24.28
N TRP A 67 -0.30 -1.46 -23.01
CA TRP A 67 -0.93 -2.72 -22.63
C TRP A 67 -2.35 -2.79 -23.16
N LYS A 68 -2.63 -3.76 -24.03
CA LYS A 68 -3.95 -3.91 -24.69
C LYS A 68 -4.97 -4.68 -23.85
N GLY A 69 -4.60 -5.10 -22.65
CA GLY A 69 -5.44 -5.96 -21.82
C GLY A 69 -5.37 -7.42 -22.23
N CYS A 70 -6.15 -8.27 -21.56
CA CYS A 70 -6.36 -9.65 -21.99
C CYS A 70 -7.39 -9.66 -23.11
N SER A 71 -6.97 -9.68 -24.37
CA SER A 71 -7.85 -10.04 -25.46
C SER A 71 -8.09 -11.56 -25.40
N THR A 72 -9.05 -11.99 -24.63
CA THR A 72 -9.69 -13.28 -24.86
C THR A 72 -10.94 -12.99 -25.65
N ASP A 73 -11.17 -13.70 -26.75
CA ASP A 73 -12.36 -13.62 -27.60
C ASP A 73 -13.69 -13.87 -26.84
N ALA A 74 -13.61 -14.05 -25.53
CA ALA A 74 -14.70 -14.32 -24.60
C ALA A 74 -15.16 -13.10 -23.77
N MET A 75 -14.68 -11.89 -24.05
CA MET A 75 -15.04 -10.71 -23.25
C MET A 75 -16.13 -9.89 -23.93
N ASP A 76 -17.36 -10.13 -23.55
CA ASP A 76 -18.56 -9.40 -24.00
C ASP A 76 -18.59 -7.90 -23.55
N SER A 77 -17.60 -7.44 -22.79
CA SER A 77 -17.55 -6.05 -22.31
C SER A 77 -16.16 -5.42 -22.46
N ALA A 78 -16.12 -4.22 -23.04
CA ALA A 78 -14.92 -3.41 -23.06
C ALA A 78 -14.58 -2.92 -21.64
N PRO A 79 -13.26 -2.71 -21.33
CA PRO A 79 -12.88 -2.07 -20.07
C PRO A 79 -13.47 -0.66 -19.98
N PRO A 80 -13.77 -0.17 -18.76
CA PRO A 80 -14.38 1.15 -18.56
C PRO A 80 -13.50 2.30 -19.02
N TYR A 81 -12.20 2.06 -19.18
CA TYR A 81 -11.19 3.01 -19.72
C TYR A 81 -9.99 2.23 -20.31
N PRO A 82 -9.13 2.85 -21.10
CA PRO A 82 -7.94 2.17 -21.65
C PRO A 82 -7.05 1.62 -20.53
N PRO A 83 -6.72 0.31 -20.51
CA PRO A 83 -5.98 -0.33 -19.42
C PRO A 83 -4.64 0.33 -19.09
N ASN A 84 -3.92 0.84 -20.10
CA ASN A 84 -2.63 1.52 -19.91
C ASN A 84 -2.74 2.88 -19.20
N LYS A 85 -3.95 3.42 -19.03
CA LYS A 85 -4.21 4.64 -18.24
C LYS A 85 -4.44 4.34 -16.75
N ALA A 86 -4.37 3.08 -16.37
CA ALA A 86 -4.38 2.64 -14.98
C ALA A 86 -2.98 2.27 -14.50
N ALA A 87 -2.83 2.08 -13.18
CA ALA A 87 -1.70 1.39 -12.60
C ALA A 87 -1.81 -0.12 -12.93
N VAL A 88 -1.17 -0.56 -14.00
CA VAL A 88 -1.24 -1.96 -14.41
C VAL A 88 -0.31 -2.79 -13.56
N HIS A 89 -0.83 -3.85 -12.94
CA HIS A 89 -0.06 -4.84 -12.20
C HIS A 89 -0.14 -6.19 -12.89
N HIS A 90 1.01 -6.72 -13.30
CA HIS A 90 1.13 -8.05 -13.88
C HIS A 90 1.63 -8.99 -12.78
N LEU A 91 0.81 -9.96 -12.39
CA LEU A 91 1.25 -10.99 -11.47
C LEU A 91 2.13 -12.00 -12.21
N ILE A 92 3.27 -12.31 -11.63
CA ILE A 92 4.22 -13.29 -12.12
C ILE A 92 4.54 -14.29 -11.00
N HIS A 93 5.15 -15.40 -11.34
CA HIS A 93 5.55 -16.36 -10.32
C HIS A 93 6.50 -15.71 -9.30
N GLY A 94 6.14 -15.76 -8.03
CA GLY A 94 6.94 -15.21 -6.93
C GLY A 94 7.09 -13.69 -6.92
N GLY A 95 6.17 -12.96 -7.56
CA GLY A 95 6.23 -11.49 -7.57
C GLY A 95 5.22 -10.82 -8.48
N TRP A 96 5.46 -9.58 -8.79
CA TRP A 96 4.60 -8.79 -9.67
C TRP A 96 5.36 -7.66 -10.35
N VAL A 97 4.85 -7.18 -11.49
CA VAL A 97 5.44 -6.09 -12.28
C VAL A 97 4.42 -4.97 -12.38
N TRP A 98 4.86 -3.72 -12.16
CA TRP A 98 4.04 -2.55 -12.44
C TRP A 98 4.39 -1.89 -13.75
N SER A 99 3.41 -1.24 -14.35
CA SER A 99 3.56 -0.35 -15.47
C SER A 99 2.64 0.85 -15.28
N LEU A 100 3.22 2.06 -15.20
CA LEU A 100 2.54 3.33 -14.96
C LEU A 100 2.93 4.31 -16.04
N GLU A 101 1.98 4.69 -16.89
CA GLU A 101 2.18 5.73 -17.89
C GLU A 101 1.99 7.11 -17.25
N PHE A 102 2.96 8.01 -17.43
CA PHE A 102 2.84 9.38 -16.99
C PHE A 102 2.21 10.27 -18.09
N ASP A 103 1.55 11.35 -17.71
CA ASP A 103 0.88 12.28 -18.64
C ASP A 103 1.81 12.87 -19.69
N HIS A 104 3.10 12.99 -19.38
CA HIS A 104 4.12 13.53 -20.28
C HIS A 104 4.84 12.44 -21.11
N GLY A 105 4.35 11.20 -21.11
CA GLY A 105 4.76 10.12 -22.03
C GLY A 105 5.58 8.98 -21.43
N PRO A 106 6.60 9.19 -20.58
CA PRO A 106 7.38 8.09 -20.02
C PRO A 106 6.54 7.11 -19.19
N VAL A 107 6.98 5.86 -19.16
CA VAL A 107 6.39 4.78 -18.36
C VAL A 107 7.34 4.44 -17.21
N SER A 108 6.88 4.54 -15.97
CA SER A 108 7.55 3.93 -14.83
C SER A 108 7.20 2.45 -14.80
N ALA A 109 8.20 1.60 -14.88
CA ALA A 109 8.00 0.15 -14.77
C ALA A 109 9.06 -0.50 -13.89
N GLY A 110 8.67 -1.60 -13.26
CA GLY A 110 9.58 -2.37 -12.43
C GLY A 110 8.93 -3.63 -11.89
N ALA A 111 9.70 -4.41 -11.18
CA ALA A 111 9.25 -5.66 -10.58
C ALA A 111 9.57 -5.71 -9.09
N VAL A 112 8.67 -6.31 -8.33
CA VAL A 112 8.92 -6.81 -6.97
C VAL A 112 9.01 -8.32 -7.05
N LEU A 113 10.10 -8.87 -6.57
CA LEU A 113 10.46 -10.28 -6.68
C LEU A 113 10.78 -10.84 -5.28
N THR A 114 10.16 -11.96 -4.91
CA THR A 114 10.47 -12.61 -3.64
C THR A 114 11.85 -13.27 -3.69
N ASP A 115 12.59 -13.15 -2.61
CA ASP A 115 13.92 -13.73 -2.47
C ASP A 115 13.91 -15.25 -2.72
N ALA A 116 12.88 -15.94 -2.24
CA ALA A 116 12.77 -17.39 -2.36
C ALA A 116 12.61 -17.87 -3.80
N ALA A 117 11.73 -17.21 -4.58
CA ALA A 117 11.46 -17.61 -5.96
C ALA A 117 12.56 -17.17 -6.94
N HIS A 118 13.30 -16.11 -6.62
CA HIS A 118 14.24 -15.47 -7.55
C HIS A 118 15.69 -15.43 -7.02
N ALA A 119 16.05 -16.35 -6.12
CA ALA A 119 17.37 -16.40 -5.51
C ALA A 119 18.52 -16.49 -6.54
N SER A 120 18.32 -17.21 -7.64
CA SER A 120 19.33 -17.42 -8.68
C SER A 120 19.73 -16.15 -9.45
N ILE A 121 18.83 -15.18 -9.56
CA ILE A 121 19.07 -13.92 -10.29
C ILE A 121 19.25 -12.72 -9.36
N LYS A 122 19.01 -12.88 -8.07
CA LYS A 122 19.02 -11.78 -7.10
C LYS A 122 20.33 -10.99 -7.09
N THR A 123 21.46 -11.61 -7.39
CA THR A 123 22.78 -10.94 -7.39
C THR A 123 23.12 -10.22 -8.69
N ALA A 124 22.32 -10.40 -9.75
CA ALA A 124 22.52 -9.75 -11.03
C ALA A 124 22.21 -8.24 -10.99
N SER A 125 22.62 -7.50 -12.04
CA SER A 125 22.25 -6.10 -12.19
C SER A 125 20.74 -5.95 -12.46
N ALA A 126 20.21 -4.73 -12.24
CA ALA A 126 18.80 -4.43 -12.48
C ALA A 126 18.38 -4.72 -13.92
N GLU A 127 19.24 -4.39 -14.88
CA GLU A 127 19.01 -4.60 -16.32
C GLU A 127 18.92 -6.09 -16.66
N ILE A 128 19.84 -6.90 -16.13
CA ILE A 128 19.85 -8.35 -16.35
C ILE A 128 18.59 -8.99 -15.76
N ILE A 129 18.19 -8.59 -14.54
CA ILE A 129 16.98 -9.08 -13.90
C ILE A 129 15.75 -8.70 -14.74
N TRP A 130 15.66 -7.44 -15.19
CA TRP A 130 14.57 -6.96 -16.03
C TRP A 130 14.47 -7.73 -17.33
N GLN A 131 15.59 -7.91 -18.03
CA GLN A 131 15.64 -8.69 -19.26
C GLN A 131 15.17 -10.13 -19.06
N HIS A 132 15.62 -10.77 -17.96
CA HIS A 132 15.19 -12.12 -17.60
C HIS A 132 13.67 -12.21 -17.41
N ILE A 133 13.03 -11.22 -16.73
CA ILE A 133 11.59 -11.15 -16.58
C ILE A 133 10.89 -11.05 -17.94
N LEU A 134 11.37 -10.17 -18.82
CA LEU A 134 10.78 -9.99 -20.15
C LEU A 134 10.87 -11.27 -21.00
N GLU A 135 11.97 -12.02 -20.90
CA GLU A 135 12.13 -13.26 -21.62
C GLU A 135 11.17 -14.36 -21.19
N GLN A 136 10.82 -14.39 -19.90
CA GLN A 136 9.87 -15.37 -19.36
C GLN A 136 8.40 -14.97 -19.56
N HIS A 137 8.11 -13.69 -19.86
CA HIS A 137 6.75 -13.17 -19.97
C HIS A 137 6.51 -12.53 -21.33
N PRO A 138 6.11 -13.30 -22.37
CA PRO A 138 5.98 -12.82 -23.75
C PRO A 138 5.11 -11.56 -23.93
N ARG A 139 4.02 -11.43 -23.13
CA ARG A 139 3.15 -10.25 -23.17
C ARG A 139 3.83 -9.00 -22.63
N LEU A 140 4.62 -9.10 -21.57
CA LEU A 140 5.45 -8.00 -21.09
C LEU A 140 6.54 -7.66 -22.12
N LYS A 141 7.18 -8.67 -22.69
CA LYS A 141 8.18 -8.48 -23.74
C LYS A 141 7.61 -7.72 -24.94
N GLU A 142 6.37 -7.99 -25.35
CA GLU A 142 5.69 -7.25 -26.41
C GLU A 142 5.51 -5.77 -26.07
N CYS A 143 5.24 -5.43 -24.82
CA CYS A 143 5.14 -4.04 -24.40
C CYS A 143 6.50 -3.33 -24.41
N PHE A 144 7.54 -4.01 -24.00
CA PHE A 144 8.87 -3.39 -23.76
C PHE A 144 9.92 -3.68 -24.85
N HIS A 145 9.58 -4.36 -25.97
CA HIS A 145 10.56 -4.77 -26.97
C HIS A 145 11.28 -3.61 -27.69
N LYS A 146 10.68 -2.41 -27.72
CA LYS A 146 11.25 -1.18 -28.25
C LYS A 146 11.54 -0.15 -27.18
N ALA A 147 11.29 -0.50 -25.93
CA ALA A 147 11.44 0.44 -24.84
C ALA A 147 12.91 0.70 -24.53
N GLU A 148 13.25 1.95 -24.32
CA GLU A 148 14.56 2.42 -23.94
C GLU A 148 14.50 3.02 -22.54
N SER A 149 15.43 2.61 -21.69
CA SER A 149 15.50 3.19 -20.34
C SER A 149 16.09 4.59 -20.40
N ILE A 150 15.35 5.58 -19.87
CA ILE A 150 15.77 7.01 -19.86
C ILE A 150 16.99 7.20 -18.95
N TYR A 151 17.07 6.42 -17.87
CA TYR A 151 18.17 6.42 -16.90
C TYR A 151 18.58 4.99 -16.59
N PRO A 152 19.79 4.74 -16.07
CA PRO A 152 20.18 3.41 -15.60
C PRO A 152 19.12 2.87 -14.63
N MET A 153 18.74 1.62 -14.80
CA MET A 153 17.79 0.97 -13.91
C MET A 153 18.34 0.92 -12.48
N ARG A 154 17.44 0.86 -11.55
CA ARG A 154 17.78 0.82 -10.12
C ARG A 154 17.33 -0.48 -9.50
N LYS A 155 18.07 -0.89 -8.47
CA LYS A 155 17.75 -2.05 -7.66
C LYS A 155 17.66 -1.66 -6.18
N ILE A 156 16.67 -2.22 -5.51
CA ILE A 156 16.50 -2.15 -4.05
C ILE A 156 16.68 -3.57 -3.52
N GLU A 157 17.75 -3.80 -2.79
CA GLU A 157 18.14 -5.14 -2.33
C GLU A 157 17.18 -5.75 -1.30
N ARG A 158 16.52 -4.91 -0.52
CA ARG A 158 15.52 -5.30 0.47
C ARG A 158 14.41 -4.26 0.49
N LEU A 159 13.21 -4.68 0.13
CA LEU A 159 12.09 -3.76 -0.02
C LEU A 159 11.32 -3.58 1.30
N GLY A 160 10.82 -4.67 1.89
CA GLY A 160 10.04 -4.63 3.11
C GLY A 160 10.88 -4.56 4.38
N TYR A 161 10.52 -3.66 5.31
CA TYR A 161 11.15 -3.52 6.61
C TYR A 161 10.21 -2.82 7.61
N ARG A 162 10.50 -2.98 8.89
CA ARG A 162 9.97 -2.15 9.97
C ARG A 162 11.07 -1.86 10.97
N MET A 163 11.09 -0.65 11.53
CA MET A 163 12.03 -0.32 12.61
C MET A 163 11.53 -0.91 13.93
N GLU A 164 12.47 -1.32 14.76
CA GLU A 164 12.18 -1.86 16.11
C GLU A 164 11.41 -0.84 16.96
N ARG A 165 11.76 0.45 16.83
CA ARG A 165 11.12 1.57 17.52
C ARG A 165 10.81 2.69 16.55
N MET A 166 9.65 3.35 16.71
CA MET A 166 9.21 4.47 15.89
C MET A 166 9.31 5.82 16.61
N HIS A 167 9.55 5.82 17.91
CA HIS A 167 9.67 7.05 18.71
C HIS A 167 10.60 6.87 19.92
N GLY A 168 11.09 7.96 20.44
CA GLY A 168 11.70 8.11 21.77
C GLY A 168 11.04 9.27 22.50
N ASP A 169 11.72 9.81 23.51
CA ASP A 169 11.17 10.88 24.32
C ASP A 169 10.97 12.16 23.52
N ARG A 170 11.89 12.46 22.60
CA ARG A 170 11.89 13.72 21.83
C ARG A 170 11.94 13.54 20.33
N TRP A 171 11.81 12.33 19.82
CA TRP A 171 11.82 12.07 18.39
C TRP A 171 10.72 11.09 17.99
N ILE A 172 10.30 11.21 16.75
CA ILE A 172 9.36 10.28 16.10
C ILE A 172 9.72 10.11 14.63
N MET A 173 9.57 8.90 14.12
CA MET A 173 9.64 8.60 12.70
C MET A 173 8.25 8.70 12.07
N LEU A 174 8.14 9.32 10.89
CA LEU A 174 6.98 9.14 10.04
C LEU A 174 6.86 7.69 9.59
N PRO A 175 5.65 7.19 9.24
CA PRO A 175 5.45 5.81 8.82
C PRO A 175 6.44 5.35 7.75
N SER A 176 6.76 6.18 6.74
CA SER A 176 7.70 5.85 5.68
C SER A 176 9.17 5.75 6.13
N ALA A 177 9.55 6.34 7.27
CA ALA A 177 10.87 6.17 7.88
C ALA A 177 10.87 4.98 8.86
N ALA A 178 9.73 4.71 9.49
CA ALA A 178 9.56 3.65 10.47
C ALA A 178 9.32 2.27 9.85
N GLY A 179 8.80 2.21 8.61
CA GLY A 179 8.58 0.94 7.94
C GLY A 179 8.02 1.12 6.52
N PHE A 180 8.17 0.07 5.75
CA PHE A 180 7.62 -0.05 4.42
C PHE A 180 7.25 -1.51 4.18
N VAL A 181 6.11 -1.78 3.58
CA VAL A 181 5.68 -3.16 3.30
C VAL A 181 6.01 -3.53 1.86
N ASP A 182 5.26 -2.98 0.93
CA ASP A 182 5.34 -3.29 -0.50
C ASP A 182 4.59 -2.20 -1.28
N PRO A 183 4.97 -1.87 -2.53
CA PRO A 183 4.21 -0.92 -3.33
C PRO A 183 2.85 -1.45 -3.83
N LEU A 184 2.58 -2.75 -3.71
CA LEU A 184 1.30 -3.33 -4.08
C LEU A 184 0.15 -2.62 -3.34
N LEU A 185 -0.88 -2.21 -4.06
CA LEU A 185 -2.02 -1.43 -3.57
C LEU A 185 -1.66 -0.03 -3.01
N SER A 186 -0.42 0.43 -3.19
CA SER A 186 0.04 1.78 -2.80
C SER A 186 -0.20 2.15 -1.33
N THR A 187 -0.22 1.16 -0.43
CA THR A 187 -0.55 1.33 1.01
C THR A 187 0.37 2.30 1.75
N GLY A 188 1.59 2.53 1.26
CA GLY A 188 2.55 3.47 1.86
C GLY A 188 2.06 4.93 1.85
N PHE A 189 1.29 5.34 0.85
CA PHE A 189 0.76 6.70 0.76
C PHE A 189 -0.24 7.02 1.89
N PRO A 190 -1.35 6.27 2.06
CA PRO A 190 -2.30 6.54 3.12
C PRO A 190 -1.67 6.44 4.52
N LEU A 191 -0.75 5.50 4.76
CA LEU A 191 -0.02 5.41 6.02
C LEU A 191 0.75 6.70 6.33
N THR A 192 1.53 7.19 5.36
CA THR A 192 2.33 8.41 5.52
C THR A 192 1.45 9.64 5.71
N LEU A 193 0.38 9.79 4.93
CA LEU A 193 -0.55 10.91 5.03
C LEU A 193 -1.27 10.93 6.37
N GLN A 194 -1.66 9.79 6.92
CA GLN A 194 -2.24 9.71 8.27
C GLN A 194 -1.24 10.08 9.35
N GLY A 195 0.02 9.64 9.25
CA GLY A 195 1.08 10.06 10.14
C GLY A 195 1.30 11.57 10.13
N ILE A 196 1.34 12.19 8.95
CA ILE A 196 1.44 13.65 8.78
C ILE A 196 0.22 14.35 9.39
N GLN A 197 -0.99 13.84 9.17
CA GLN A 197 -2.21 14.43 9.72
C GLN A 197 -2.20 14.42 11.25
N ARG A 198 -1.80 13.30 11.87
CA ARG A 198 -1.71 13.17 13.34
C ARG A 198 -0.64 14.09 13.92
N LEU A 199 0.53 14.14 13.29
CA LEU A 199 1.59 15.07 13.70
C LEU A 199 1.19 16.52 13.51
N GLY A 200 0.56 16.87 12.40
CA GLY A 200 0.03 18.21 12.16
C GLY A 200 -0.99 18.63 13.22
N ALA A 201 -1.84 17.72 13.68
CA ALA A 201 -2.75 17.99 14.79
C ALA A 201 -2.01 18.24 16.12
N ALA A 202 -0.94 17.47 16.40
CA ALA A 202 -0.12 17.65 17.60
C ALA A 202 0.73 18.92 17.58
N LEU A 203 1.04 19.45 16.39
CA LEU A 203 1.86 20.66 16.19
C LEU A 203 1.04 21.96 16.12
N ARG A 204 -0.27 21.93 16.30
CA ARG A 204 -1.09 23.15 16.31
C ARG A 204 -0.74 24.06 17.48
N PRO A 205 -0.81 25.39 17.33
CA PRO A 205 -0.46 26.35 18.39
C PRO A 205 -1.20 26.11 19.70
N GLU A 206 -2.46 25.69 19.66
CA GLU A 206 -3.27 25.37 20.83
C GLU A 206 -2.76 24.15 21.60
N THR A 207 -2.15 23.19 20.92
CA THR A 207 -1.58 21.98 21.53
C THR A 207 -0.11 22.16 21.94
N LEU A 208 0.58 23.20 21.42
CA LEU A 208 1.97 23.51 21.76
C LEU A 208 2.13 24.19 23.13
N ARG A 209 1.04 24.57 23.81
CA ARG A 209 1.07 25.11 25.17
C ARG A 209 1.32 23.95 26.16
N GLY A 210 2.48 23.99 26.85
CA GLY A 210 2.91 22.92 27.77
C GLY A 210 4.07 22.10 27.18
N SER A 211 4.05 20.77 27.33
CA SER A 211 5.11 19.85 26.87
C SER A 211 5.23 19.72 25.36
N GLY A 212 4.35 20.38 24.61
CA GLY A 212 4.39 20.37 23.15
C GLY A 212 4.00 19.02 22.50
N PRO A 213 4.40 18.77 21.24
CA PRO A 213 3.98 17.60 20.47
C PRO A 213 4.52 16.27 21.01
N ILE A 214 5.53 16.31 21.87
CA ILE A 214 6.24 15.13 22.39
C ILE A 214 5.29 14.16 23.09
N GLN A 215 4.30 14.67 23.85
CA GLN A 215 3.33 13.81 24.54
C GLN A 215 2.45 13.00 23.61
N ALA A 216 2.29 13.43 22.36
CA ALA A 216 1.51 12.70 21.35
C ALA A 216 2.31 11.60 20.63
N PHE A 217 3.66 11.62 20.72
CA PHE A 217 4.51 10.71 19.97
C PHE A 217 4.23 9.22 20.25
N PRO A 218 4.08 8.76 21.50
CA PRO A 218 3.76 7.36 21.78
C PRO A 218 2.47 6.92 21.09
N THR A 219 1.39 7.69 21.25
CA THR A 219 0.08 7.36 20.64
C THR A 219 0.13 7.39 19.12
N ILE A 220 0.84 8.35 18.50
CA ILE A 220 0.99 8.42 17.05
C ILE A 220 1.79 7.21 16.54
N ALA A 221 2.86 6.85 17.23
CA ALA A 221 3.70 5.71 16.88
C ALA A 221 2.92 4.40 17.01
N GLU A 222 2.17 4.19 18.10
CA GLU A 222 1.33 3.00 18.32
C GLU A 222 0.32 2.81 17.19
N LYS A 223 -0.42 3.87 16.83
CA LYS A 223 -1.37 3.83 15.71
C LYS A 223 -0.69 3.50 14.38
N SER A 224 0.45 4.12 14.11
CA SER A 224 1.21 3.87 12.88
C SER A 224 1.77 2.44 12.82
N GLN A 225 2.24 1.88 13.95
CA GLN A 225 2.67 0.48 14.02
C GLN A 225 1.52 -0.49 13.77
N LEU A 226 0.34 -0.20 14.32
CA LEU A 226 -0.84 -1.03 14.10
C LEU A 226 -1.27 -1.02 12.64
N GLU A 227 -1.26 0.14 12.00
CA GLU A 227 -1.55 0.29 10.56
C GLU A 227 -0.51 -0.41 9.68
N LEU A 228 0.78 -0.30 10.01
CA LEU A 228 1.84 -1.03 9.32
C LEU A 228 1.66 -2.55 9.45
N SER A 229 1.27 -3.02 10.65
CA SER A 229 1.03 -4.43 10.91
C SER A 229 -0.15 -5.01 10.13
N ILE A 230 -1.26 -4.26 9.99
CA ILE A 230 -2.39 -4.75 9.19
C ILE A 230 -2.07 -4.72 7.69
N CYS A 231 -1.30 -3.74 7.21
CA CYS A 231 -0.79 -3.74 5.84
C CYS A 231 0.13 -4.92 5.56
N ASP A 232 1.05 -5.23 6.48
CA ASP A 232 1.91 -6.41 6.36
C ASP A 232 1.09 -7.70 6.26
N HIS A 233 0.07 -7.87 7.11
CA HIS A 233 -0.79 -9.04 7.07
C HIS A 233 -1.60 -9.12 5.76
N LEU A 234 -2.17 -8.01 5.30
CA LEU A 234 -2.90 -7.94 4.03
C LEU A 234 -1.99 -8.28 2.84
N ILE A 235 -0.86 -7.61 2.73
CA ILE A 235 0.07 -7.82 1.60
C ILE A 235 0.64 -9.24 1.63
N GLY A 236 1.03 -9.75 2.80
CA GLY A 236 1.48 -11.14 2.92
C GLY A 236 0.41 -12.15 2.50
N THR A 237 -0.86 -11.87 2.77
CA THR A 237 -1.97 -12.72 2.30
C THR A 237 -2.16 -12.61 0.79
N LEU A 238 -2.00 -11.40 0.21
CA LEU A 238 -2.04 -11.22 -1.24
C LEU A 238 -0.91 -11.98 -1.93
N PHE A 239 0.31 -11.96 -1.41
CA PHE A 239 1.41 -12.78 -1.93
C PHE A 239 1.09 -14.28 -1.87
N ALA A 240 0.49 -14.74 -0.77
CA ALA A 240 0.08 -16.14 -0.62
C ALA A 240 -1.04 -16.57 -1.58
N THR A 241 -1.82 -15.62 -2.11
CA THR A 241 -2.97 -15.87 -2.99
C THR A 241 -2.72 -15.47 -4.45
N MET A 242 -1.50 -15.05 -4.83
CA MET A 242 -1.20 -14.60 -6.20
C MET A 242 -1.48 -15.67 -7.26
N ASP A 243 -1.28 -16.91 -6.93
CA ASP A 243 -1.54 -18.05 -7.82
C ASP A 243 -2.46 -19.07 -7.13
N PRO A 244 -3.60 -19.38 -7.73
CA PRO A 244 -4.15 -18.86 -8.99
C PRO A 244 -4.75 -17.44 -8.84
N PHE A 245 -4.68 -16.65 -9.92
CA PHE A 245 -5.11 -15.24 -9.97
C PHE A 245 -6.49 -14.97 -9.37
N ARG A 246 -7.45 -15.90 -9.52
CA ARG A 246 -8.80 -15.77 -8.96
C ARG A 246 -8.82 -15.66 -7.42
N HIS A 247 -7.86 -16.27 -6.73
CA HIS A 247 -7.72 -16.15 -5.26
C HIS A 247 -7.22 -14.76 -4.89
N PHE A 248 -6.22 -14.27 -5.61
CA PHE A 248 -5.70 -12.92 -5.45
C PHE A 248 -6.79 -11.87 -5.70
N ALA A 249 -7.50 -11.97 -6.84
CA ALA A 249 -8.56 -11.03 -7.22
C ALA A 249 -9.65 -10.95 -6.14
N ALA A 250 -10.10 -12.09 -5.62
CA ALA A 250 -11.05 -12.13 -4.52
C ALA A 250 -10.47 -11.49 -3.26
N THR A 251 -9.22 -11.83 -2.87
CA THR A 251 -8.59 -11.32 -1.65
C THR A 251 -8.38 -9.79 -1.69
N THR A 252 -8.11 -9.20 -2.87
CA THR A 252 -7.97 -7.74 -3.01
C THR A 252 -9.26 -7.00 -2.68
N MET A 253 -10.43 -7.65 -2.74
CA MET A 253 -11.71 -7.01 -2.41
C MET A 253 -11.81 -6.61 -0.94
N LEU A 254 -11.08 -7.26 -0.03
CA LEU A 254 -10.96 -6.81 1.37
C LEU A 254 -10.42 -5.39 1.44
N TYR A 255 -9.36 -5.11 0.66
CA TYR A 255 -8.78 -3.77 0.59
C TYR A 255 -9.72 -2.77 -0.07
N PHE A 256 -10.22 -3.08 -1.27
CA PHE A 256 -11.06 -2.15 -2.04
C PHE A 256 -12.37 -1.82 -1.34
N ALA A 257 -13.01 -2.77 -0.67
CA ALA A 257 -14.19 -2.50 0.14
C ALA A 257 -13.87 -1.54 1.31
N ALA A 258 -12.79 -1.82 2.04
CA ALA A 258 -12.41 -1.01 3.19
C ALA A 258 -12.03 0.43 2.81
N VAL A 259 -11.23 0.61 1.74
CA VAL A 259 -10.80 1.96 1.33
C VAL A 259 -11.93 2.74 0.69
N SER A 260 -12.80 2.11 -0.10
CA SER A 260 -13.97 2.78 -0.69
C SER A 260 -14.97 3.23 0.38
N TYR A 261 -15.20 2.40 1.38
CA TYR A 261 -16.02 2.76 2.54
C TYR A 261 -15.42 3.94 3.31
N THR A 262 -14.13 3.85 3.63
CA THR A 262 -13.40 4.89 4.36
C THR A 262 -13.42 6.22 3.62
N GLU A 263 -13.10 6.20 2.32
CA GLU A 263 -13.07 7.40 1.46
C GLU A 263 -14.44 8.07 1.43
N THR A 264 -15.50 7.27 1.20
CA THR A 264 -16.86 7.79 1.12
C THR A 264 -17.34 8.34 2.48
N ALA A 265 -17.07 7.61 3.57
CA ALA A 265 -17.40 8.08 4.92
C ALA A 265 -16.69 9.40 5.27
N TRP A 266 -15.43 9.56 4.86
CA TRP A 266 -14.68 10.79 5.10
C TRP A 266 -15.20 11.97 4.28
N ARG A 267 -15.54 11.75 3.01
CA ARG A 267 -16.15 12.77 2.15
C ARG A 267 -17.52 13.24 2.66
N LEU A 268 -18.27 12.34 3.28
CA LEU A 268 -19.52 12.64 3.94
C LEU A 268 -19.36 13.31 5.33
N GLY A 269 -18.12 13.58 5.79
CA GLY A 269 -17.85 14.11 7.12
C GLY A 269 -18.05 13.11 8.25
N LYS A 270 -18.25 11.81 7.96
CA LYS A 270 -18.56 10.73 8.89
C LYS A 270 -17.32 9.87 9.24
N LYS A 271 -16.16 10.51 9.45
CA LYS A 271 -14.87 9.84 9.74
C LYS A 271 -14.92 8.80 10.86
N HIS A 272 -15.82 8.99 11.82
CA HIS A 272 -16.00 8.08 12.95
C HIS A 272 -16.48 6.67 12.55
N LEU A 273 -17.02 6.49 11.34
CA LEU A 273 -17.44 5.18 10.83
C LEU A 273 -16.25 4.30 10.41
N ALA A 274 -15.11 4.92 10.02
CA ALA A 274 -13.93 4.23 9.57
C ALA A 274 -12.67 4.87 10.18
N PRO A 275 -12.45 4.73 11.49
CA PRO A 275 -11.33 5.33 12.18
C PRO A 275 -10.04 4.55 11.90
N GLY A 276 -8.98 5.30 11.54
CA GLY A 276 -7.68 4.74 11.15
C GLY A 276 -7.68 4.08 9.77
N PHE A 277 -6.49 3.73 9.28
CA PHE A 277 -6.36 3.03 8.00
C PHE A 277 -6.75 1.56 8.17
N LEU A 278 -7.58 1.05 7.26
CA LEU A 278 -8.13 -0.32 7.33
C LEU A 278 -8.79 -0.61 8.68
N PHE A 279 -9.55 0.35 9.20
CA PHE A 279 -10.23 0.27 10.50
C PHE A 279 -9.31 0.01 11.69
N SER A 280 -8.04 0.41 11.60
CA SER A 280 -7.02 0.11 12.63
C SER A 280 -7.40 0.62 14.03
N GLU A 281 -8.21 1.68 14.13
CA GLU A 281 -8.68 2.26 15.38
C GLU A 281 -10.08 1.75 15.79
N ASN A 282 -10.64 0.75 15.10
CA ASN A 282 -11.86 0.03 15.48
C ASN A 282 -11.50 -1.43 15.79
N PRO A 283 -11.42 -1.83 17.08
CA PRO A 283 -10.95 -3.16 17.46
C PRO A 283 -11.77 -4.33 16.88
N GLU A 284 -13.09 -4.16 16.77
CA GLU A 284 -13.98 -5.19 16.26
C GLU A 284 -13.73 -5.44 14.75
N GLN A 285 -13.78 -4.36 13.95
CA GLN A 285 -13.55 -4.47 12.50
C GLN A 285 -12.13 -4.89 12.18
N LEU A 286 -11.13 -4.38 12.91
CA LEU A 286 -9.74 -4.80 12.76
C LEU A 286 -9.56 -6.29 13.07
N ASN A 287 -10.20 -6.81 14.14
CA ASN A 287 -10.12 -8.23 14.47
C ASN A 287 -10.81 -9.09 13.39
N THR A 288 -11.93 -8.64 12.86
CA THR A 288 -12.63 -9.31 11.76
C THR A 288 -11.73 -9.41 10.52
N LEU A 289 -11.08 -8.31 10.11
CA LEU A 289 -10.13 -8.33 8.99
C LEU A 289 -8.94 -9.26 9.26
N LYS A 290 -8.32 -9.17 10.43
CA LYS A 290 -7.18 -10.04 10.80
C LYS A 290 -7.56 -11.52 10.79
N THR A 291 -8.76 -11.84 11.27
CA THR A 291 -9.27 -13.21 11.28
C THR A 291 -9.49 -13.73 9.88
N ALA A 292 -10.11 -12.93 9.00
CA ALA A 292 -10.30 -13.27 7.59
C ALA A 292 -8.96 -13.54 6.89
N LEU A 293 -7.98 -12.63 7.02
CA LEU A 293 -6.64 -12.79 6.44
C LEU A 293 -5.95 -14.06 6.92
N LYS A 294 -6.02 -14.35 8.23
CA LYS A 294 -5.44 -15.58 8.80
C LYS A 294 -6.11 -16.84 8.24
N HIS A 295 -7.44 -16.85 8.12
CA HIS A 295 -8.15 -17.99 7.56
C HIS A 295 -7.82 -18.21 6.09
N ILE A 296 -7.73 -17.15 5.28
CA ILE A 296 -7.33 -17.23 3.87
C ILE A 296 -5.92 -17.84 3.75
N GLN A 297 -4.95 -17.39 4.55
CA GLN A 297 -3.60 -17.96 4.58
C GLN A 297 -3.59 -19.43 4.99
N THR A 298 -4.49 -19.85 5.88
CA THR A 298 -4.63 -21.24 6.30
C THR A 298 -5.16 -22.10 5.15
N ILE A 299 -6.25 -21.65 4.50
CA ILE A 299 -6.87 -22.34 3.35
C ILE A 299 -5.84 -22.55 2.21
N GLN A 300 -5.01 -21.55 1.93
CA GLN A 300 -3.98 -21.67 0.89
C GLN A 300 -2.97 -22.83 1.16
N LYS A 301 -2.73 -23.16 2.42
CA LYS A 301 -1.84 -24.24 2.82
C LYS A 301 -2.49 -25.62 2.90
N GLU A 302 -3.82 -25.69 2.83
CA GLU A 302 -4.56 -26.94 2.85
C GLU A 302 -4.33 -27.75 1.58
N ASN A 303 -4.38 -29.08 1.71
CA ASN A 303 -4.27 -30.01 0.58
C ASN A 303 -5.66 -30.33 0.01
N THR A 304 -6.37 -29.28 -0.44
CA THR A 304 -7.69 -29.34 -1.05
C THR A 304 -7.65 -28.81 -2.50
N SER A 305 -8.70 -29.04 -3.26
CA SER A 305 -8.74 -28.55 -4.65
C SER A 305 -8.76 -27.01 -4.72
N ASP A 306 -8.26 -26.45 -5.83
CA ASP A 306 -8.30 -24.99 -6.04
C ASP A 306 -9.72 -24.44 -6.07
N ASP A 307 -10.70 -25.23 -6.52
CA ASP A 307 -12.12 -24.82 -6.54
C ASP A 307 -12.70 -24.79 -5.11
N ASP A 308 -12.35 -25.73 -4.24
CA ASP A 308 -12.75 -25.72 -2.83
C ASP A 308 -12.13 -24.55 -2.09
N LYS A 309 -10.82 -24.30 -2.30
CA LYS A 309 -10.13 -23.13 -1.76
C LYS A 309 -10.80 -21.84 -2.21
N ARG A 310 -11.09 -21.71 -3.50
CA ARG A 310 -11.78 -20.55 -4.06
C ARG A 310 -13.13 -20.32 -3.38
N ALA A 311 -13.97 -21.34 -3.29
CA ALA A 311 -15.28 -21.22 -2.68
C ALA A 311 -15.18 -20.77 -1.22
N SER A 312 -14.24 -21.35 -0.45
CA SER A 312 -13.98 -20.99 0.94
C SER A 312 -13.49 -19.53 1.09
N ILE A 313 -12.56 -19.10 0.24
CA ILE A 313 -12.03 -17.73 0.22
C ILE A 313 -13.16 -16.74 -0.12
N GLN A 314 -13.95 -17.01 -1.16
CA GLN A 314 -15.08 -16.19 -1.57
C GLN A 314 -16.09 -16.01 -0.44
N ASN A 315 -16.45 -17.07 0.26
CA ASN A 315 -17.38 -17.04 1.39
C ASN A 315 -16.84 -16.18 2.56
N ILE A 316 -15.54 -16.33 2.91
CA ILE A 316 -14.90 -15.53 3.94
C ILE A 316 -14.93 -14.05 3.54
N ILE A 317 -14.56 -13.73 2.32
CA ILE A 317 -14.50 -12.33 1.86
C ILE A 317 -15.91 -11.74 1.82
N THR A 318 -16.89 -12.42 1.24
CA THR A 318 -18.27 -11.95 1.17
C THR A 318 -18.81 -11.59 2.55
N SER A 319 -18.65 -12.49 3.53
CA SER A 319 -19.12 -12.24 4.90
C SER A 319 -18.33 -11.12 5.60
N THR A 320 -17.04 -11.02 5.33
CA THR A 320 -16.16 -10.00 5.95
C THR A 320 -16.46 -8.60 5.43
N ILE A 321 -16.64 -8.43 4.12
CA ILE A 321 -16.86 -7.10 3.53
C ILE A 321 -18.31 -6.63 3.61
N GLU A 322 -19.27 -7.53 3.84
CA GLU A 322 -20.70 -7.21 3.84
C GLU A 322 -21.04 -5.88 4.57
N PRO A 323 -20.54 -5.61 5.80
CA PRO A 323 -20.91 -4.41 6.54
C PRO A 323 -20.42 -3.10 5.90
N PHE A 324 -19.36 -3.15 5.11
CA PHE A 324 -18.72 -1.97 4.51
C PHE A 324 -18.57 -2.05 2.98
N ASN A 325 -19.17 -3.04 2.34
CA ASN A 325 -19.20 -3.14 0.88
C ASN A 325 -20.21 -2.14 0.29
N VAL A 326 -19.78 -0.89 0.13
CA VAL A 326 -20.64 0.17 -0.42
C VAL A 326 -20.65 0.21 -1.94
N ILE A 327 -19.62 -0.32 -2.59
CA ILE A 327 -19.48 -0.30 -4.05
C ILE A 327 -19.90 -1.60 -4.73
N GLY A 328 -20.49 -2.56 -3.98
CA GLY A 328 -21.09 -3.77 -4.56
C GLY A 328 -20.07 -4.78 -5.10
N LEU A 329 -18.92 -4.93 -4.43
CA LEU A 329 -17.95 -5.97 -4.81
C LEU A 329 -18.53 -7.36 -4.60
N ASP A 330 -18.34 -8.23 -5.61
CA ASP A 330 -18.77 -9.62 -5.57
C ASP A 330 -17.56 -10.54 -5.81
N PRO A 331 -17.06 -11.23 -4.77
CA PRO A 331 -15.95 -12.17 -4.91
C PRO A 331 -16.22 -13.36 -5.83
N SER A 332 -17.48 -13.64 -6.14
CA SER A 332 -17.88 -14.71 -7.06
C SER A 332 -17.97 -14.27 -8.53
N ALA A 333 -17.91 -12.96 -8.79
CA ALA A 333 -18.02 -12.43 -10.14
C ALA A 333 -16.93 -12.98 -11.06
N THR A 334 -17.33 -13.32 -12.27
CA THR A 334 -16.45 -13.82 -13.33
C THR A 334 -16.08 -12.73 -14.34
N THR A 335 -16.65 -11.53 -14.18
CA THR A 335 -16.35 -10.40 -15.05
C THR A 335 -14.91 -9.94 -14.85
N PRO A 336 -14.16 -9.68 -15.92
CA PRO A 336 -12.75 -9.29 -15.83
C PRO A 336 -12.55 -7.82 -15.36
N TRP A 337 -13.64 -7.04 -15.29
CA TRP A 337 -13.62 -5.62 -14.93
C TRP A 337 -14.57 -5.33 -13.79
N PHE A 338 -14.14 -4.52 -12.84
CA PHE A 338 -15.07 -3.89 -11.91
C PHE A 338 -15.86 -2.84 -12.70
N PRO A 339 -17.21 -2.88 -12.70
CA PRO A 339 -17.99 -1.86 -13.38
C PRO A 339 -17.74 -0.50 -12.74
N ALA A 340 -17.56 0.53 -13.58
CA ALA A 340 -17.55 1.92 -13.14
C ALA A 340 -19.00 2.41 -12.91
N ASP A 341 -19.74 1.68 -12.10
CA ASP A 341 -21.15 1.94 -11.78
C ASP A 341 -21.29 2.44 -10.34
N MET A 342 -21.92 3.58 -10.17
CA MET A 342 -22.17 4.18 -8.86
C MET A 342 -23.48 3.74 -8.23
N SER A 343 -24.33 2.98 -8.95
CA SER A 343 -25.62 2.49 -8.44
C SER A 343 -25.50 1.71 -7.14
N PRO A 344 -24.47 0.85 -6.93
CA PRO A 344 -24.29 0.17 -5.66
C PRO A 344 -24.08 1.14 -4.49
N LEU A 345 -23.39 2.27 -4.68
CA LEU A 345 -23.15 3.25 -3.65
C LEU A 345 -24.45 3.89 -3.16
N PHE A 346 -25.36 4.22 -4.06
CA PHE A 346 -26.69 4.73 -3.71
C PHE A 346 -27.53 3.69 -2.97
N LYS A 347 -27.53 2.43 -3.46
CA LYS A 347 -28.24 1.31 -2.83
C LYS A 347 -27.75 1.00 -1.41
N ASN A 348 -26.45 1.18 -1.16
CA ASN A 348 -25.80 0.89 0.11
C ASN A 348 -25.55 2.15 0.99
N ALA A 349 -26.22 3.26 0.71
CA ALA A 349 -26.06 4.52 1.47
C ALA A 349 -26.29 4.33 2.97
N ASN A 350 -27.21 3.44 3.35
CA ASN A 350 -27.51 3.12 4.75
C ASN A 350 -26.30 2.56 5.53
N LYS A 351 -25.38 1.84 4.88
CA LYS A 351 -24.12 1.36 5.49
C LYS A 351 -23.23 2.51 5.95
N LEU A 352 -23.36 3.67 5.30
CA LEU A 352 -22.69 4.94 5.66
C LEU A 352 -23.54 5.81 6.59
N LYS A 353 -24.64 5.29 7.14
CA LYS A 353 -25.63 6.06 7.88
C LYS A 353 -26.06 7.32 7.10
N SER A 354 -26.28 7.17 5.80
CA SER A 354 -26.54 8.23 4.83
C SER A 354 -27.77 7.92 3.98
N THR A 355 -28.20 8.89 3.18
CA THR A 355 -29.26 8.74 2.18
C THR A 355 -28.68 8.83 0.78
N PRO A 356 -29.40 8.34 -0.26
CA PRO A 356 -28.98 8.51 -1.65
C PRO A 356 -28.77 10.00 -2.02
N GLU A 357 -29.59 10.90 -1.50
CA GLU A 357 -29.51 12.35 -1.73
C GLU A 357 -28.24 12.96 -1.14
N GLU A 358 -27.85 12.54 0.09
CA GLU A 358 -26.58 12.95 0.70
C GLU A 358 -25.38 12.45 -0.11
N ILE A 359 -25.43 11.22 -0.61
CA ILE A 359 -24.39 10.66 -1.50
C ILE A 359 -24.31 11.49 -2.79
N GLN A 360 -25.45 11.78 -3.42
CA GLN A 360 -25.49 12.59 -4.64
C GLN A 360 -24.90 13.98 -4.41
N SER A 361 -25.30 14.65 -3.32
CA SER A 361 -24.78 15.97 -2.94
C SER A 361 -23.27 15.95 -2.74
N MET A 362 -22.75 14.93 -2.03
CA MET A 362 -21.32 14.74 -1.84
C MET A 362 -20.59 14.57 -3.17
N LEU A 363 -21.09 13.71 -4.08
CA LEU A 363 -20.47 13.48 -5.38
C LEU A 363 -20.40 14.78 -6.20
N HIS A 364 -21.47 15.58 -6.23
CA HIS A 364 -21.49 16.89 -6.90
C HIS A 364 -20.44 17.87 -6.33
N GLN A 365 -20.24 17.89 -5.01
CA GLN A 365 -19.20 18.74 -4.38
C GLN A 365 -17.79 18.40 -4.85
N PHE A 366 -17.55 17.14 -5.25
CA PHE A 366 -16.27 16.68 -5.79
C PHE A 366 -16.22 16.67 -7.34
N GLY A 367 -17.18 17.33 -8.00
CA GLY A 367 -17.20 17.48 -9.46
C GLY A 367 -17.61 16.21 -10.21
N LEU A 368 -18.21 15.26 -9.54
CA LEU A 368 -18.72 14.03 -10.13
C LEU A 368 -20.22 14.18 -10.40
N THR A 369 -20.60 14.26 -11.67
CA THR A 369 -21.99 14.29 -12.13
C THR A 369 -22.34 12.97 -12.79
N PHE A 370 -23.42 12.34 -12.37
CA PHE A 370 -23.93 11.06 -12.87
C PHE A 370 -25.38 11.19 -13.30
#